data_937a8fae03540d8ee56bbdc0bfb91d61
#
_entry.id   937a8fae03540d8ee56bbdc0bfb91d61
#
_cell.length_a   1.000
_cell.length_b   1.000
_cell.length_c   1.000
_cell.angle_alpha   90.00
_cell.angle_beta   90.00
_cell.angle_gamma   90.00
#
_symmetry.space_group_name_H-M   'P 1'
#
loop_
_entity.id
_entity.type
_entity.pdbx_description
1 polymer ?
#
loop_
_entity_poly.entity_id
_entity_poly.type
_entity_poly.pdbx_seq_one_letter_code
_entity_poly.pdbx_strand_id
1 'polypeptide(L)'
;MNQWEALWEYQQANLALAKLNDNLRSTPTYKKYLRLKTACKKYREALDGLITQLNIKYAEIDRVSEKYAELQRQYELEKSELDVMERDSLTTSAEATESKKALDKLLTSVKHVSQELRTLLTWCAGTRKSIDDTSAKLEAATADRENTKQLCDKERSDAVPEAERLKADILAKRAEVPEELLQKYNTLCKSMPNPVARLDGDTCGGCHMALSAVIVRRVTSGNSSVECENCRRILIPQL
;
A
#
# COMPACT_ATOMS: atom_id res chain seq x y z
N MET A 1 -23.59 -43.04 8.56
CA MET A 1 -23.76 -42.01 7.50
C MET A 1 -23.08 -42.52 6.24
N ASN A 2 -23.63 -42.28 5.05
CA ASN A 2 -23.01 -42.70 3.80
C ASN A 2 -21.74 -41.82 3.59
N GLN A 3 -20.65 -42.42 3.08
CA GLN A 3 -19.37 -41.73 2.83
C GLN A 3 -19.51 -40.43 1.98
N TRP A 4 -20.49 -40.42 1.08
CA TRP A 4 -20.76 -39.27 0.21
C TRP A 4 -21.43 -38.12 0.96
N GLU A 5 -22.29 -38.43 1.91
CA GLU A 5 -22.92 -37.46 2.80
C GLU A 5 -21.90 -36.87 3.77
N ALA A 6 -21.04 -37.71 4.35
CA ALA A 6 -19.94 -37.26 5.19
C ALA A 6 -19.02 -36.28 4.46
N LEU A 7 -18.66 -36.58 3.21
CA LEU A 7 -17.84 -35.70 2.40
C LEU A 7 -18.55 -34.35 2.07
N TRP A 8 -19.85 -34.42 1.80
CA TRP A 8 -20.66 -33.22 1.56
C TRP A 8 -20.72 -32.32 2.79
N GLU A 9 -21.05 -32.90 3.94
CA GLU A 9 -21.14 -32.17 5.21
C GLU A 9 -19.78 -31.58 5.63
N TYR A 10 -18.69 -32.32 5.41
CA TYR A 10 -17.34 -31.82 5.61
C TYR A 10 -17.08 -30.59 4.74
N GLN A 11 -17.47 -30.62 3.46
CA GLN A 11 -17.38 -29.45 2.59
C GLN A 11 -18.23 -28.29 3.12
N GLN A 12 -19.48 -28.53 3.52
CA GLN A 12 -20.37 -27.47 4.01
C GLN A 12 -19.78 -26.78 5.26
N ALA A 13 -19.21 -27.55 6.17
CA ALA A 13 -18.56 -27.01 7.36
C ALA A 13 -17.33 -26.15 7.00
N ASN A 14 -16.50 -26.58 6.05
CA ASN A 14 -15.38 -25.79 5.54
C ASN A 14 -15.86 -24.49 4.87
N LEU A 15 -16.91 -24.55 4.06
CA LEU A 15 -17.49 -23.37 3.41
C LEU A 15 -18.10 -22.40 4.43
N ALA A 16 -18.72 -22.90 5.50
CA ALA A 16 -19.24 -22.06 6.59
C ALA A 16 -18.12 -21.28 7.29
N LEU A 17 -17.01 -21.94 7.60
CA LEU A 17 -15.83 -21.26 8.18
C LEU A 17 -15.21 -20.25 7.22
N ALA A 18 -15.11 -20.60 5.94
CA ALA A 18 -14.63 -19.66 4.90
C ALA A 18 -15.53 -18.42 4.81
N LYS A 19 -16.85 -18.62 4.79
CA LYS A 19 -17.84 -17.54 4.78
C LYS A 19 -17.75 -16.63 6.01
N LEU A 20 -17.54 -17.19 7.20
CA LEU A 20 -17.32 -16.40 8.42
C LEU A 20 -16.08 -15.51 8.28
N ASN A 21 -14.97 -16.06 7.79
CA ASN A 21 -13.75 -15.31 7.56
C ASN A 21 -13.91 -14.20 6.48
N ASP A 22 -14.63 -14.50 5.41
CA ASP A 22 -14.92 -13.53 4.35
C ASP A 22 -15.84 -12.41 4.83
N ASN A 23 -16.82 -12.74 5.67
CA ASN A 23 -17.68 -11.75 6.32
C ASN A 23 -16.85 -10.77 7.16
N LEU A 24 -15.92 -11.29 8.00
CA LEU A 24 -15.03 -10.45 8.80
C LEU A 24 -14.12 -9.55 7.96
N ARG A 25 -13.66 -10.03 6.81
CA ARG A 25 -12.84 -9.24 5.85
C ARG A 25 -13.66 -8.24 5.04
N SER A 26 -14.97 -8.44 4.94
CA SER A 26 -15.87 -7.59 4.17
C SER A 26 -16.56 -6.51 5.01
N THR A 27 -16.38 -6.51 6.35
CA THR A 27 -16.98 -5.51 7.24
C THR A 27 -16.58 -4.09 6.84
N PRO A 28 -17.47 -3.10 7.03
CA PRO A 28 -17.14 -1.69 6.83
C PRO A 28 -15.93 -1.25 7.65
N THR A 29 -15.80 -1.78 8.88
CA THR A 29 -14.69 -1.52 9.80
C THR A 29 -13.37 -1.99 9.20
N TYR A 30 -13.29 -3.24 8.69
CA TYR A 30 -12.09 -3.77 8.08
C TYR A 30 -11.72 -3.02 6.79
N LYS A 31 -12.70 -2.67 5.95
CA LYS A 31 -12.49 -1.85 4.76
C LYS A 31 -11.95 -0.45 5.10
N LYS A 32 -12.49 0.18 6.17
CA LYS A 32 -11.99 1.46 6.69
C LYS A 32 -10.53 1.31 7.16
N TYR A 33 -10.22 0.27 7.91
CA TYR A 33 -8.86 -0.02 8.37
C TYR A 33 -7.86 -0.12 7.20
N LEU A 34 -8.21 -0.84 6.13
CA LEU A 34 -7.36 -0.97 4.94
C LEU A 34 -7.14 0.37 4.23
N ARG A 35 -8.18 1.19 4.12
CA ARG A 35 -8.07 2.55 3.54
C ARG A 35 -7.12 3.43 4.36
N LEU A 36 -7.26 3.43 5.68
CA LEU A 36 -6.39 4.19 6.59
C LEU A 36 -4.95 3.69 6.55
N LYS A 37 -4.73 2.37 6.50
CA LYS A 37 -3.40 1.78 6.32
C LYS A 37 -2.72 2.28 5.04
N THR A 38 -3.47 2.33 3.94
CA THR A 38 -2.97 2.83 2.65
C THR A 38 -2.70 4.34 2.71
N ALA A 39 -3.58 5.13 3.35
CA ALA A 39 -3.41 6.56 3.53
C ALA A 39 -2.15 6.89 4.35
N CYS A 40 -1.93 6.20 5.48
CA CYS A 40 -0.72 6.36 6.29
C CYS A 40 0.56 6.06 5.49
N LYS A 41 0.54 5.03 4.65
CA LYS A 41 1.67 4.72 3.78
C LYS A 41 1.96 5.87 2.81
N LYS A 42 0.92 6.37 2.12
CA LYS A 42 1.04 7.50 1.18
C LYS A 42 1.57 8.78 1.84
N TYR A 43 1.08 9.10 3.06
CA TYR A 43 1.55 10.30 3.77
C TYR A 43 3.02 10.17 4.21
N ARG A 44 3.48 8.98 4.62
CA ARG A 44 4.90 8.74 4.93
C ARG A 44 5.78 8.92 3.69
N GLU A 45 5.41 8.29 2.58
CA GLU A 45 6.15 8.42 1.31
C GLU A 45 6.20 9.89 0.84
N ALA A 46 5.10 10.63 1.02
CA ALA A 46 5.06 12.07 0.70
C ALA A 46 5.98 12.87 1.62
N LEU A 47 6.01 12.60 2.93
CA LEU A 47 6.92 13.24 3.89
C LEU A 47 8.38 12.96 3.55
N ASP A 48 8.74 11.72 3.28
CA ASP A 48 10.10 11.32 2.91
C ASP A 48 10.55 12.05 1.63
N GLY A 49 9.65 12.18 0.66
CA GLY A 49 9.89 12.94 -0.56
C GLY A 49 10.12 14.44 -0.30
N LEU A 50 9.29 15.07 0.54
CA LEU A 50 9.42 16.48 0.91
C LEU A 50 10.73 16.74 1.68
N ILE A 51 11.08 15.88 2.61
CA ILE A 51 12.33 15.96 3.39
C ILE A 51 13.54 15.84 2.46
N THR A 52 13.50 14.89 1.52
CA THR A 52 14.58 14.71 0.55
C THR A 52 14.77 15.96 -0.30
N GLN A 53 13.68 16.55 -0.80
CA GLN A 53 13.74 17.81 -1.58
C GLN A 53 14.26 18.96 -0.73
N LEU A 54 13.85 19.06 0.53
CA LEU A 54 14.31 20.09 1.46
C LEU A 54 15.83 20.00 1.69
N ASN A 55 16.36 18.80 1.88
CA ASN A 55 17.80 18.59 2.05
C ASN A 55 18.61 19.01 0.81
N ILE A 56 18.08 18.77 -0.40
CA ILE A 56 18.69 19.24 -1.66
C ILE A 56 18.72 20.77 -1.67
N LYS A 57 17.63 21.42 -1.27
CA LYS A 57 17.55 22.88 -1.25
C LYS A 57 18.43 23.52 -0.18
N TYR A 58 18.66 22.86 0.94
CA TYR A 58 19.65 23.33 1.91
C TYR A 58 21.06 23.33 1.33
N ALA A 59 21.45 22.28 0.60
CA ALA A 59 22.75 22.26 -0.07
C ALA A 59 22.88 23.36 -1.15
N GLU A 60 21.79 23.74 -1.81
CA GLU A 60 21.77 24.91 -2.72
C GLU A 60 21.95 26.24 -1.94
N ILE A 61 21.29 26.38 -0.78
CA ILE A 61 21.45 27.56 0.08
C ILE A 61 22.89 27.70 0.56
N ASP A 62 23.54 26.63 0.95
CA ASP A 62 24.95 26.65 1.37
C ASP A 62 25.85 27.17 0.24
N ARG A 63 25.67 26.68 -0.99
CA ARG A 63 26.41 27.14 -2.16
C ARG A 63 26.18 28.64 -2.47
N VAL A 64 24.93 29.08 -2.37
CA VAL A 64 24.57 30.50 -2.59
C VAL A 64 25.17 31.39 -1.48
N SER A 65 25.22 30.89 -0.24
CA SER A 65 25.84 31.58 0.88
C SER A 65 27.34 31.72 0.69
N GLU A 66 28.05 30.68 0.23
CA GLU A 66 29.46 30.73 -0.10
C GLU A 66 29.73 31.74 -1.21
N LYS A 67 28.91 31.75 -2.26
CA LYS A 67 29.01 32.73 -3.36
C LYS A 67 28.77 34.15 -2.87
N TYR A 68 27.82 34.36 -1.96
CA TYR A 68 27.57 35.66 -1.35
C TYR A 68 28.78 36.15 -0.54
N ALA A 69 29.36 35.26 0.27
CA ALA A 69 30.55 35.59 1.05
C ALA A 69 31.77 35.94 0.17
N GLU A 70 31.90 35.30 -0.98
CA GLU A 70 32.93 35.64 -1.96
C GLU A 70 32.70 37.02 -2.59
N LEU A 71 31.46 37.31 -3.00
CA LEU A 71 31.11 38.62 -3.54
C LEU A 71 31.31 39.75 -2.51
N GLN A 72 31.07 39.48 -1.24
CA GLN A 72 31.32 40.42 -0.16
C GLN A 72 32.81 40.69 0.01
N ARG A 73 33.69 39.69 -0.07
CA ARG A 73 35.15 39.87 -0.06
C ARG A 73 35.61 40.69 -1.24
N GLN A 74 35.10 40.42 -2.46
CA GLN A 74 35.44 41.21 -3.65
C GLN A 74 34.98 42.68 -3.53
N TYR A 75 33.81 42.91 -2.94
CA TYR A 75 33.32 44.25 -2.69
C TYR A 75 34.25 45.03 -1.73
N GLU A 76 34.69 44.43 -0.65
CA GLU A 76 35.60 45.08 0.30
C GLU A 76 36.97 45.40 -0.33
N LEU A 77 37.47 44.52 -1.23
CA LEU A 77 38.70 44.78 -2.00
C LEU A 77 38.53 45.97 -2.92
N GLU A 78 37.51 45.94 -3.78
CA GLU A 78 37.24 47.05 -4.73
C GLU A 78 36.99 48.39 -4.01
N LYS A 79 36.32 48.38 -2.87
CA LYS A 79 36.12 49.53 -2.02
C LYS A 79 37.44 50.08 -1.49
N SER A 80 38.32 49.18 -1.01
CA SER A 80 39.63 49.56 -0.51
C SER A 80 40.50 50.20 -1.62
N GLU A 81 40.43 49.68 -2.85
CA GLU A 81 41.12 50.22 -3.99
C GLU A 81 40.56 51.63 -4.36
N LEU A 82 39.25 51.82 -4.34
CA LEU A 82 38.63 53.12 -4.53
C LEU A 82 39.06 54.13 -3.47
N ASP A 83 39.09 53.75 -2.19
CA ASP A 83 39.55 54.63 -1.11
C ASP A 83 41.01 55.07 -1.29
N VAL A 84 41.85 54.23 -1.92
CA VAL A 84 43.23 54.57 -2.29
C VAL A 84 43.23 55.54 -3.48
N MET A 85 42.46 55.23 -4.53
CA MET A 85 42.35 56.08 -5.73
C MET A 85 41.84 57.49 -5.41
N GLU A 86 40.91 57.62 -4.46
CA GLU A 86 40.37 58.92 -4.02
C GLU A 86 41.43 59.79 -3.33
N ARG A 87 42.40 59.15 -2.66
CA ARG A 87 43.51 59.84 -1.96
C ARG A 87 44.67 60.11 -2.88
N ASP A 88 44.78 59.42 -4.01
CA ASP A 88 45.86 59.56 -4.96
C ASP A 88 45.51 60.59 -6.10
N SER A 89 46.18 61.70 -6.10
CA SER A 89 45.99 62.73 -7.11
C SER A 89 46.49 62.38 -8.54
N LEU A 90 47.10 61.17 -8.70
CA LEU A 90 47.62 60.68 -9.98
C LEU A 90 46.60 59.66 -10.63
N THR A 91 45.47 59.41 -10.04
CA THR A 91 44.47 58.51 -10.62
C THR A 91 43.93 59.03 -11.96
N THR A 92 44.02 58.17 -12.97
CA THR A 92 43.56 58.51 -14.33
C THR A 92 42.06 58.28 -14.50
N SER A 93 41.42 59.01 -15.44
CA SER A 93 40.01 58.80 -15.78
C SER A 93 39.75 57.38 -16.31
N ALA A 94 40.75 56.69 -16.87
CA ALA A 94 40.65 55.31 -17.33
C ALA A 94 40.52 54.34 -16.18
N GLU A 95 41.35 54.45 -15.11
CA GLU A 95 41.35 53.62 -13.91
C GLU A 95 40.03 53.77 -13.14
N ALA A 96 39.56 55.01 -12.97
CA ALA A 96 38.26 55.29 -12.37
C ALA A 96 37.09 54.65 -13.15
N THR A 97 37.16 54.61 -14.48
CA THR A 97 36.17 54.00 -15.34
C THR A 97 36.18 52.46 -15.19
N GLU A 98 37.36 51.85 -15.04
CA GLU A 98 37.54 50.42 -14.87
C GLU A 98 36.98 49.94 -13.51
N SER A 99 37.33 50.64 -12.44
CA SER A 99 36.79 50.34 -11.09
C SER A 99 35.25 50.49 -11.05
N LYS A 100 34.70 51.54 -11.69
CA LYS A 100 33.25 51.66 -11.83
C LYS A 100 32.62 50.44 -12.53
N LYS A 101 33.22 49.95 -13.61
CA LYS A 101 32.72 48.74 -14.31
C LYS A 101 32.81 47.49 -13.44
N ALA A 102 33.86 47.35 -12.63
CA ALA A 102 34.02 46.24 -11.70
C ALA A 102 32.90 46.26 -10.64
N LEU A 103 32.64 47.41 -10.04
CA LEU A 103 31.54 47.59 -9.07
C LEU A 103 30.16 47.37 -9.68
N ASP A 104 29.90 47.81 -10.90
CA ASP A 104 28.62 47.55 -11.58
C ASP A 104 28.41 46.06 -11.84
N LYS A 105 29.47 45.31 -12.16
CA LYS A 105 29.42 43.83 -12.28
C LYS A 105 29.15 43.18 -10.94
N LEU A 106 29.83 43.58 -9.87
CA LEU A 106 29.60 43.09 -8.51
C LEU A 106 28.17 43.38 -8.07
N LEU A 107 27.67 44.60 -8.27
CA LEU A 107 26.30 44.96 -7.92
C LEU A 107 25.27 44.05 -8.65
N THR A 108 25.51 43.79 -9.92
CA THR A 108 24.67 42.89 -10.72
C THR A 108 24.69 41.46 -10.16
N SER A 109 25.87 40.97 -9.80
CA SER A 109 26.06 39.62 -9.20
C SER A 109 25.39 39.51 -7.82
N VAL A 110 25.52 40.53 -6.97
CA VAL A 110 24.86 40.61 -5.66
C VAL A 110 23.33 40.60 -5.81
N LYS A 111 22.79 41.39 -6.77
CA LYS A 111 21.34 41.39 -7.04
C LYS A 111 20.86 40.00 -7.47
N HIS A 112 21.60 39.30 -8.32
CA HIS A 112 21.27 37.95 -8.77
C HIS A 112 21.27 36.97 -7.61
N VAL A 113 22.32 36.95 -6.81
CA VAL A 113 22.42 36.05 -5.63
C VAL A 113 21.33 36.36 -4.61
N SER A 114 21.01 37.61 -4.36
CA SER A 114 19.91 38.02 -3.48
C SER A 114 18.55 37.51 -3.97
N GLN A 115 18.31 37.57 -5.28
CA GLN A 115 17.06 37.06 -5.85
C GLN A 115 17.00 35.55 -5.77
N GLU A 116 18.10 34.85 -6.04
CA GLU A 116 18.20 33.38 -5.90
C GLU A 116 17.90 32.95 -4.46
N LEU A 117 18.51 33.61 -3.47
CA LEU A 117 18.28 33.33 -2.06
C LEU A 117 16.82 33.54 -1.64
N ARG A 118 16.19 34.64 -2.09
CA ARG A 118 14.77 34.90 -1.82
C ARG A 118 13.87 33.80 -2.38
N THR A 119 14.16 33.33 -3.58
CA THR A 119 13.42 32.24 -4.22
C THR A 119 13.55 30.94 -3.41
N LEU A 120 14.77 30.59 -2.99
CA LEU A 120 15.04 29.42 -2.14
C LEU A 120 14.33 29.52 -0.80
N LEU A 121 14.39 30.66 -0.12
CA LEU A 121 13.71 30.87 1.15
C LEU A 121 12.19 30.74 1.05
N THR A 122 11.60 31.32 0.00
CA THR A 122 10.15 31.21 -0.27
C THR A 122 9.75 29.77 -0.48
N TRP A 123 10.53 29.02 -1.27
CA TRP A 123 10.31 27.61 -1.51
C TRP A 123 10.42 26.79 -0.22
N CYS A 124 11.45 27.01 0.60
CA CYS A 124 11.65 26.35 1.87
C CYS A 124 10.47 26.59 2.83
N ALA A 125 9.99 27.84 2.92
CA ALA A 125 8.84 28.19 3.75
C ALA A 125 7.56 27.46 3.30
N GLY A 126 7.29 27.40 2.00
CA GLY A 126 6.17 26.66 1.43
C GLY A 126 6.27 25.14 1.67
N THR A 127 7.47 24.58 1.50
CA THR A 127 7.73 23.16 1.74
C THR A 127 7.58 22.81 3.21
N ARG A 128 8.07 23.64 4.12
CA ARG A 128 7.86 23.45 5.57
C ARG A 128 6.39 23.37 5.91
N LYS A 129 5.57 24.30 5.42
CA LYS A 129 4.12 24.25 5.61
C LYS A 129 3.52 22.94 5.09
N SER A 130 3.96 22.49 3.90
CA SER A 130 3.49 21.21 3.34
C SER A 130 3.88 19.99 4.19
N ILE A 131 5.06 20.03 4.82
CA ILE A 131 5.51 19.00 5.77
C ILE A 131 4.61 19.01 7.01
N ASP A 132 4.38 20.18 7.60
CA ASP A 132 3.53 20.31 8.80
C ASP A 132 2.10 19.82 8.52
N ASP A 133 1.49 20.23 7.39
CA ASP A 133 0.17 19.80 6.97
C ASP A 133 0.09 18.29 6.72
N THR A 134 1.14 17.71 6.12
CA THR A 134 1.19 16.26 5.81
C THR A 134 1.43 15.45 7.08
N SER A 135 2.25 15.96 8.00
CA SER A 135 2.49 15.35 9.30
C SER A 135 1.20 15.30 10.12
N ALA A 136 0.46 16.40 10.20
CA ALA A 136 -0.82 16.43 10.89
C ALA A 136 -1.83 15.43 10.31
N LYS A 137 -1.89 15.30 8.97
CA LYS A 137 -2.71 14.29 8.30
C LYS A 137 -2.27 12.86 8.63
N LEU A 138 -0.96 12.61 8.70
CA LEU A 138 -0.42 11.30 9.07
C LEU A 138 -0.77 10.95 10.53
N GLU A 139 -0.65 11.90 11.45
CA GLU A 139 -0.99 11.69 12.85
C GLU A 139 -2.47 11.37 13.03
N ALA A 140 -3.36 12.16 12.42
CA ALA A 140 -4.80 11.91 12.44
C ALA A 140 -5.16 10.55 11.83
N ALA A 141 -4.60 10.23 10.65
CA ALA A 141 -4.84 8.94 10.01
C ALA A 141 -4.28 7.75 10.82
N THR A 142 -3.18 7.96 11.55
CA THR A 142 -2.58 6.93 12.41
C THR A 142 -3.44 6.67 13.64
N ALA A 143 -3.95 7.71 14.30
CA ALA A 143 -4.88 7.60 15.42
C ALA A 143 -6.19 6.90 15.00
N ASP A 144 -6.78 7.32 13.88
CA ASP A 144 -7.98 6.70 13.33
C ASP A 144 -7.76 5.22 12.94
N ARG A 145 -6.59 4.90 12.38
CA ARG A 145 -6.23 3.52 12.04
C ARG A 145 -6.15 2.66 13.30
N GLU A 146 -5.53 3.15 14.37
CA GLU A 146 -5.39 2.40 15.62
C GLU A 146 -6.75 2.15 16.28
N ASN A 147 -7.59 3.17 16.37
CA ASN A 147 -8.96 3.05 16.87
C ASN A 147 -9.77 2.04 16.02
N THR A 148 -9.66 2.13 14.69
CA THR A 148 -10.36 1.22 13.77
C THR A 148 -9.83 -0.21 13.89
N LYS A 149 -8.51 -0.38 14.13
CA LYS A 149 -7.90 -1.70 14.37
C LYS A 149 -8.47 -2.35 15.63
N GLN A 150 -8.60 -1.60 16.73
CA GLN A 150 -9.21 -2.12 17.96
C GLN A 150 -10.64 -2.61 17.72
N LEU A 151 -11.42 -1.88 16.92
CA LEU A 151 -12.77 -2.33 16.53
C LEU A 151 -12.72 -3.62 15.68
N CYS A 152 -11.81 -3.73 14.72
CA CYS A 152 -11.63 -4.96 13.96
C CYS A 152 -11.20 -6.15 14.85
N ASP A 153 -10.32 -5.91 15.81
CA ASP A 153 -9.85 -6.93 16.75
C ASP A 153 -11.00 -7.39 17.66
N LYS A 154 -11.88 -6.47 18.06
CA LYS A 154 -13.10 -6.81 18.78
C LYS A 154 -14.06 -7.64 17.93
N GLU A 155 -14.40 -7.20 16.71
CA GLU A 155 -15.25 -7.97 15.78
C GLU A 155 -14.69 -9.39 15.57
N ARG A 156 -13.37 -9.53 15.47
CA ARG A 156 -12.70 -10.84 15.35
C ARG A 156 -12.81 -11.66 16.64
N SER A 157 -12.61 -11.04 17.79
CA SER A 157 -12.74 -11.69 19.10
C SER A 157 -14.16 -12.18 19.33
N ASP A 158 -15.16 -11.40 18.97
CA ASP A 158 -16.57 -11.77 19.10
C ASP A 158 -16.94 -12.96 18.19
N ALA A 159 -16.22 -13.16 17.09
CA ALA A 159 -16.40 -14.29 16.17
C ALA A 159 -15.61 -15.55 16.56
N VAL A 160 -14.69 -15.50 17.53
CA VAL A 160 -13.87 -16.64 17.95
C VAL A 160 -14.71 -17.85 18.37
N PRO A 161 -15.75 -17.71 19.24
CA PRO A 161 -16.53 -18.88 19.68
C PRO A 161 -17.18 -19.62 18.51
N GLU A 162 -17.72 -18.87 17.54
CA GLU A 162 -18.34 -19.46 16.34
C GLU A 162 -17.29 -20.13 15.43
N ALA A 163 -16.12 -19.49 15.28
CA ALA A 163 -15.01 -20.07 14.51
C ALA A 163 -14.51 -21.38 15.16
N GLU A 164 -14.43 -21.46 16.48
CA GLU A 164 -14.02 -22.65 17.21
C GLU A 164 -15.08 -23.75 17.08
N ARG A 165 -16.36 -23.41 17.20
CA ARG A 165 -17.46 -24.35 16.96
C ARG A 165 -17.39 -24.96 15.55
N LEU A 166 -17.19 -24.12 14.53
CA LEU A 166 -17.07 -24.57 13.14
C LEU A 166 -15.82 -25.44 12.93
N LYS A 167 -14.69 -25.12 13.56
CA LYS A 167 -13.48 -25.94 13.48
C LYS A 167 -13.67 -27.30 14.13
N ALA A 168 -14.36 -27.38 15.29
CA ALA A 168 -14.67 -28.63 15.94
C ALA A 168 -15.60 -29.48 15.07
N ASP A 169 -16.61 -28.87 14.44
CA ASP A 169 -17.52 -29.56 13.51
C ASP A 169 -16.75 -30.09 12.28
N ILE A 170 -15.84 -29.31 11.71
CA ILE A 170 -14.96 -29.75 10.61
C ILE A 170 -14.13 -30.98 11.02
N LEU A 171 -13.56 -30.98 12.23
CA LEU A 171 -12.76 -32.09 12.72
C LEU A 171 -13.62 -33.37 12.93
N ALA A 172 -14.82 -33.22 13.50
CA ALA A 172 -15.76 -34.33 13.67
C ALA A 172 -16.14 -34.92 12.31
N LYS A 173 -16.56 -34.09 11.37
CA LYS A 173 -16.99 -34.54 10.03
C LYS A 173 -15.84 -35.15 9.22
N ARG A 174 -14.61 -34.59 9.36
CA ARG A 174 -13.42 -35.15 8.74
C ARG A 174 -13.18 -36.60 9.13
N ALA A 175 -13.41 -36.96 10.40
CA ALA A 175 -13.19 -38.31 10.90
C ALA A 175 -14.14 -39.36 10.26
N GLU A 176 -15.27 -38.92 9.71
CA GLU A 176 -16.25 -39.77 9.06
C GLU A 176 -15.99 -39.97 7.55
N VAL A 177 -15.09 -39.17 6.94
CA VAL A 177 -14.75 -39.25 5.53
C VAL A 177 -13.57 -40.19 5.30
N PRO A 178 -13.67 -41.18 4.40
CA PRO A 178 -12.55 -42.03 4.03
C PRO A 178 -11.33 -41.26 3.52
N GLU A 179 -10.13 -41.72 3.90
CA GLU A 179 -8.89 -40.99 3.59
C GLU A 179 -8.65 -40.79 2.06
N GLU A 180 -9.03 -41.76 1.23
CA GLU A 180 -8.93 -41.65 -0.23
C GLU A 180 -9.78 -40.50 -0.79
N LEU A 181 -10.97 -40.29 -0.24
CA LEU A 181 -11.85 -39.18 -0.66
C LEU A 181 -11.33 -37.84 -0.14
N LEU A 182 -10.75 -37.81 1.06
CA LEU A 182 -10.09 -36.60 1.59
C LEU A 182 -8.90 -36.17 0.75
N GLN A 183 -8.08 -37.10 0.28
CA GLN A 183 -6.95 -36.79 -0.57
C GLN A 183 -7.40 -36.17 -1.90
N LYS A 184 -8.44 -36.75 -2.54
CA LYS A 184 -9.04 -36.18 -3.76
C LYS A 184 -9.63 -34.80 -3.48
N TYR A 185 -10.41 -34.66 -2.42
CA TYR A 185 -11.00 -33.39 -1.99
C TYR A 185 -9.91 -32.32 -1.81
N ASN A 186 -8.87 -32.62 -1.04
CA ASN A 186 -7.78 -31.67 -0.77
C ASN A 186 -7.00 -31.29 -2.02
N THR A 187 -6.87 -32.20 -2.97
CA THR A 187 -6.23 -31.92 -4.27
C THR A 187 -7.05 -30.92 -5.08
N LEU A 188 -8.35 -31.09 -5.14
CA LEU A 188 -9.27 -30.21 -5.85
C LEU A 188 -9.46 -28.86 -5.14
N CYS A 189 -9.41 -28.83 -3.80
CA CYS A 189 -9.47 -27.57 -3.03
C CYS A 189 -8.36 -26.57 -3.38
N LYS A 190 -7.23 -27.01 -3.96
CA LYS A 190 -6.17 -26.12 -4.43
C LYS A 190 -6.60 -25.27 -5.63
N SER A 191 -7.55 -25.75 -6.41
CA SER A 191 -8.05 -25.08 -7.63
C SER A 191 -9.46 -24.50 -7.47
N MET A 192 -10.26 -25.05 -6.54
CA MET A 192 -11.64 -24.60 -6.32
C MET A 192 -12.07 -24.76 -4.86
N PRO A 193 -12.82 -23.80 -4.29
CA PRO A 193 -13.21 -23.83 -2.89
C PRO A 193 -14.32 -24.88 -2.58
N ASN A 194 -15.05 -25.34 -3.59
CA ASN A 194 -16.19 -26.27 -3.46
C ASN A 194 -16.04 -27.47 -4.42
N PRO A 195 -15.13 -28.41 -4.14
CA PRO A 195 -14.81 -29.50 -5.05
C PRO A 195 -15.85 -30.62 -5.09
N VAL A 196 -16.88 -30.61 -4.23
CA VAL A 196 -17.97 -31.61 -4.26
C VAL A 196 -19.25 -30.95 -4.77
N ALA A 197 -19.97 -31.64 -5.64
CA ALA A 197 -21.26 -31.20 -6.15
C ALA A 197 -22.27 -32.36 -6.10
N ARG A 198 -23.50 -32.04 -5.74
CA ARG A 198 -24.61 -33.02 -5.82
C ARG A 198 -25.05 -33.15 -7.27
N LEU A 199 -25.51 -34.34 -7.62
CA LEU A 199 -26.23 -34.59 -8.85
C LEU A 199 -27.60 -33.88 -8.76
N ASP A 200 -28.00 -33.15 -9.81
CA ASP A 200 -29.30 -32.48 -9.91
C ASP A 200 -29.99 -32.99 -11.18
N GLY A 201 -30.83 -34.03 -11.01
CA GLY A 201 -31.35 -34.80 -12.13
C GLY A 201 -30.23 -35.44 -12.94
N ASP A 202 -30.08 -35.01 -14.19
CA ASP A 202 -29.02 -35.39 -15.12
C ASP A 202 -27.91 -34.32 -15.25
N THR A 203 -27.89 -33.31 -14.37
CA THR A 203 -26.92 -32.22 -14.42
C THR A 203 -25.99 -32.21 -13.20
N CYS A 204 -24.82 -31.58 -13.36
CA CYS A 204 -23.91 -31.32 -12.26
C CYS A 204 -24.39 -30.10 -11.45
N GLY A 205 -24.76 -30.25 -10.17
CA GLY A 205 -25.19 -29.14 -9.32
C GLY A 205 -24.10 -28.09 -9.00
N GLY A 206 -22.87 -28.27 -9.53
CA GLY A 206 -21.77 -27.30 -9.37
C GLY A 206 -21.49 -26.43 -10.58
N CYS A 207 -21.64 -26.94 -11.81
CA CYS A 207 -21.47 -26.20 -13.06
C CYS A 207 -22.71 -26.16 -13.94
N HIS A 208 -23.77 -26.85 -13.55
CA HIS A 208 -25.08 -26.95 -14.21
C HIS A 208 -25.04 -27.49 -15.65
N MET A 209 -23.98 -28.17 -16.01
CA MET A 209 -23.86 -28.84 -17.32
C MET A 209 -24.47 -30.21 -17.26
N ALA A 210 -25.15 -30.61 -18.34
CA ALA A 210 -25.69 -31.96 -18.51
C ALA A 210 -24.56 -32.99 -18.49
N LEU A 211 -24.86 -34.16 -17.92
CA LEU A 211 -23.94 -35.29 -17.78
C LEU A 211 -24.40 -36.44 -18.63
N SER A 212 -23.46 -37.25 -19.08
CA SER A 212 -23.81 -38.46 -19.83
C SER A 212 -24.59 -39.45 -18.94
N ALA A 213 -25.54 -40.20 -19.52
CA ALA A 213 -26.32 -41.19 -18.78
C ALA A 213 -25.43 -42.25 -18.10
N VAL A 214 -24.23 -42.48 -18.59
CA VAL A 214 -23.23 -43.36 -17.99
C VAL A 214 -22.72 -42.78 -16.67
N ILE A 215 -22.37 -41.49 -16.67
CA ILE A 215 -21.93 -40.79 -15.44
C ILE A 215 -23.04 -40.75 -14.40
N VAL A 216 -24.25 -40.35 -14.80
CA VAL A 216 -25.40 -40.31 -13.93
C VAL A 216 -25.61 -41.66 -13.22
N ARG A 217 -25.60 -42.76 -13.98
CA ARG A 217 -25.73 -44.11 -13.42
C ARG A 217 -24.60 -44.49 -12.45
N ARG A 218 -23.36 -44.12 -12.80
CA ARG A 218 -22.19 -44.37 -11.93
C ARG A 218 -22.28 -43.62 -10.61
N VAL A 219 -22.70 -42.35 -10.66
CA VAL A 219 -22.90 -41.53 -9.46
C VAL A 219 -24.02 -42.11 -8.58
N THR A 220 -25.17 -42.45 -9.19
CA THR A 220 -26.33 -43.00 -8.50
C THR A 220 -26.05 -44.34 -7.87
N SER A 221 -25.19 -45.19 -8.49
CA SER A 221 -24.79 -46.46 -7.88
C SER A 221 -23.95 -46.32 -6.62
N GLY A 222 -23.29 -45.18 -6.42
CA GLY A 222 -22.53 -44.88 -5.21
C GLY A 222 -21.26 -45.73 -4.99
N ASN A 223 -20.88 -46.58 -5.92
CA ASN A 223 -19.82 -47.58 -5.74
C ASN A 223 -18.39 -47.03 -5.92
N SER A 224 -18.24 -45.87 -6.55
CA SER A 224 -16.94 -45.25 -6.82
C SER A 224 -17.04 -43.72 -6.85
N SER A 225 -15.94 -43.04 -6.59
CA SER A 225 -15.90 -41.59 -6.79
C SER A 225 -15.91 -41.25 -8.29
N VAL A 226 -16.84 -40.40 -8.70
CA VAL A 226 -17.01 -39.96 -10.07
C VAL A 226 -16.78 -38.47 -10.11
N GLU A 227 -16.01 -38.00 -11.09
CA GLU A 227 -15.79 -36.59 -11.34
C GLU A 227 -16.66 -36.09 -12.49
N CYS A 228 -17.09 -34.84 -12.41
CA CYS A 228 -17.76 -34.17 -13.52
C CYS A 228 -16.81 -34.00 -14.70
N GLU A 229 -17.21 -34.45 -15.89
CA GLU A 229 -16.42 -34.36 -17.12
C GLU A 229 -16.07 -32.91 -17.49
N ASN A 230 -16.90 -31.96 -17.06
CA ASN A 230 -16.76 -30.55 -17.41
C ASN A 230 -15.97 -29.72 -16.38
N CYS A 231 -16.32 -29.82 -15.07
CA CYS A 231 -15.73 -28.99 -14.02
C CYS A 231 -14.85 -29.75 -13.03
N ARG A 232 -14.72 -31.05 -13.16
CA ARG A 232 -13.91 -31.97 -12.32
C ARG A 232 -14.32 -32.08 -10.85
N ARG A 233 -15.46 -31.52 -10.46
CA ARG A 233 -15.98 -31.72 -9.10
C ARG A 233 -16.31 -33.18 -8.86
N ILE A 234 -16.10 -33.64 -7.65
CA ILE A 234 -16.56 -34.95 -7.19
C ILE A 234 -18.09 -34.91 -7.15
N LEU A 235 -18.71 -35.77 -7.96
CA LEU A 235 -20.16 -35.89 -8.00
C LEU A 235 -20.64 -36.87 -6.94
N ILE A 236 -21.65 -36.47 -6.18
CA ILE A 236 -22.32 -37.30 -5.20
C ILE A 236 -23.79 -37.49 -5.55
N PRO A 237 -24.43 -38.59 -5.18
CA PRO A 237 -25.85 -38.81 -5.42
C PRO A 237 -26.69 -37.70 -4.80
N GLN A 238 -27.88 -37.47 -5.35
CA GLN A 238 -28.94 -36.74 -4.66
C GLN A 238 -29.48 -37.65 -3.58
N LEU A 239 -29.31 -37.26 -2.32
CA LEU A 239 -29.77 -38.05 -1.15
C LEU A 239 -31.15 -37.61 -0.76
#